data_09cdd07de85685860e145e9fb4094d45
#
_entry.id   09cdd07de85685860e145e9fb4094d45
#
_cell.length_a   1.000
_cell.length_b   1.000
_cell.length_c   1.000
_cell.angle_alpha   90.00
_cell.angle_beta   90.00
_cell.angle_gamma   90.00
#
_symmetry.space_group_name_H-M   'P 1'
#
loop_
_entity.id
_entity.type
_entity.pdbx_description
1 polymer ?
#
loop_
_entity_poly.entity_id
_entity_poly.type
_entity_poly.pdbx_seq_one_letter_code
_entity_poly.pdbx_strand_id
1 'polypeptide(L)'
;LIATLVGGEGAEGLLSTGSLALVSRGDPGLWAGRVRASGAGLERLAAAFELGRRVEAERFVRAQPLSSPQEVYEFLAPTMRGRMRETFVVILLDGRHRPIGVERVSEGTLTSSLVHPREVFAPALEGRAAAIVLAHNHPSGDAEPSLEDHEVTRRLVRAGQLLGVPVLDHVVLGLGAWTSLREASGGLFGGRGWEHGEAG
;
A
#
# COMPACT_ATOMS: atom_id res chain seq x y z
N LEU A 1 15.30 19.92 12.01
CA LEU A 1 15.33 18.98 10.90
C LEU A 1 14.61 19.53 9.65
N ILE A 2 13.33 19.93 9.73
CA ILE A 2 12.61 20.51 8.57
C ILE A 2 13.32 21.76 8.06
N ALA A 3 13.71 22.68 8.94
CA ALA A 3 14.44 23.88 8.58
C ALA A 3 15.77 23.60 7.85
N THR A 4 16.42 22.48 8.15
CA THR A 4 17.63 22.04 7.46
C THR A 4 17.37 21.64 6.00
N LEU A 5 16.17 21.13 5.72
CA LEU A 5 15.78 20.64 4.39
C LEU A 5 15.21 21.77 3.50
N VAL A 6 14.42 22.67 4.07
CA VAL A 6 13.65 23.67 3.31
C VAL A 6 13.98 25.12 3.67
N GLY A 7 14.88 25.37 4.62
CA GLY A 7 15.16 26.70 5.18
C GLY A 7 14.20 27.10 6.29
N GLY A 8 14.56 28.14 7.07
CA GLY A 8 13.79 28.58 8.24
C GLY A 8 12.38 29.04 7.88
N GLU A 9 12.24 29.96 6.92
CA GLU A 9 10.93 30.46 6.48
C GLU A 9 10.05 29.36 5.86
N GLY A 10 10.67 28.41 5.14
CA GLY A 10 9.98 27.24 4.60
C GLY A 10 9.45 26.32 5.69
N ALA A 11 10.22 26.13 6.76
CA ALA A 11 9.81 25.31 7.89
C ALA A 11 8.63 25.92 8.66
N GLU A 12 8.66 27.21 8.92
CA GLU A 12 7.56 27.94 9.58
C GLU A 12 6.28 27.87 8.73
N GLY A 13 6.40 28.10 7.41
CA GLY A 13 5.28 27.99 6.50
C GLY A 13 4.66 26.57 6.49
N LEU A 14 5.46 25.52 6.47
CA LEU A 14 4.97 24.13 6.53
C LEU A 14 4.31 23.81 7.87
N LEU A 15 4.90 24.20 8.98
CA LEU A 15 4.34 23.94 10.31
C LEU A 15 3.07 24.74 10.59
N SER A 16 2.90 25.90 9.97
CA SER A 16 1.66 26.70 10.06
C SER A 16 0.49 26.07 9.29
N THR A 17 0.73 25.17 8.32
CA THR A 17 -0.32 24.49 7.57
C THR A 17 -1.00 23.37 8.34
N GLY A 18 -0.47 22.95 9.49
CA GLY A 18 -1.04 21.89 10.33
C GLY A 18 0.00 20.94 10.90
N SER A 19 -0.41 19.70 11.17
CA SER A 19 0.48 18.70 11.75
C SER A 19 1.53 18.18 10.76
N LEU A 20 2.65 17.67 11.27
CA LEU A 20 3.65 16.95 10.47
C LEU A 20 3.05 15.81 9.65
N ALA A 21 1.97 15.20 10.12
CA ALA A 21 1.24 14.17 9.40
C ALA A 21 0.57 14.71 8.13
N LEU A 22 0.08 15.96 8.14
CA LEU A 22 -0.45 16.63 6.95
C LEU A 22 0.68 16.97 5.97
N VAL A 23 1.79 17.49 6.47
CA VAL A 23 2.98 17.79 5.65
C VAL A 23 3.56 16.53 5.02
N SER A 24 3.62 15.42 5.76
CA SER A 24 4.15 14.15 5.24
C SER A 24 3.30 13.49 4.15
N ARG A 25 2.03 13.89 4.02
CA ARG A 25 1.09 13.37 3.00
C ARG A 25 1.10 14.15 1.70
N GLY A 26 1.67 15.37 1.70
CA GLY A 26 1.58 16.29 0.56
C GLY A 26 2.57 15.91 -0.56
N ASP A 27 2.11 16.07 -1.80
CA ASP A 27 2.98 16.15 -2.96
C ASP A 27 3.78 17.48 -2.86
N PRO A 28 5.09 17.47 -3.18
CA PRO A 28 5.89 18.72 -3.26
C PRO A 28 5.22 19.83 -4.08
N GLY A 29 4.47 19.47 -5.14
CA GLY A 29 3.69 20.39 -5.95
C GLY A 29 2.57 21.12 -5.18
N LEU A 30 1.97 20.48 -4.18
CA LEU A 30 0.94 21.10 -3.34
C LEU A 30 1.52 22.13 -2.36
N TRP A 31 2.80 22.02 -2.01
CA TRP A 31 3.49 22.97 -1.14
C TRP A 31 4.09 24.15 -1.92
N ALA A 32 4.41 23.96 -3.23
CA ALA A 32 5.05 24.94 -4.13
C ALA A 32 4.19 26.16 -4.27
N GLY A 33 3.48 26.74 -3.76
CA GLY A 33 2.72 28.01 -3.77
C GLY A 33 2.29 28.47 -2.38
N ARG A 34 2.48 27.59 -1.39
CA ARG A 34 2.06 27.86 0.00
C ARG A 34 3.23 28.08 0.96
N VAL A 35 4.43 27.67 0.53
CA VAL A 35 5.62 27.67 1.38
C VAL A 35 6.77 28.33 0.64
N ARG A 36 7.47 29.26 1.30
CA ARG A 36 8.70 29.89 0.78
C ARG A 36 9.88 28.93 0.92
N ALA A 37 9.91 27.93 0.05
CA ALA A 37 11.03 26.99 -0.05
C ALA A 37 11.41 26.76 -1.51
N SER A 38 12.66 26.44 -1.77
CA SER A 38 13.10 26.07 -3.12
C SER A 38 12.48 24.73 -3.52
N GLY A 39 12.23 24.52 -4.82
CA GLY A 39 11.77 23.23 -5.33
C GLY A 39 12.66 22.07 -4.85
N ALA A 40 13.98 22.22 -4.92
CA ALA A 40 14.94 21.25 -4.41
C ALA A 40 14.83 21.01 -2.88
N GLY A 41 14.43 22.00 -2.10
CA GLY A 41 14.18 21.86 -0.66
C GLY A 41 12.94 21.01 -0.40
N LEU A 42 11.85 21.23 -1.14
CA LEU A 42 10.62 20.48 -1.04
C LEU A 42 10.81 19.03 -1.49
N GLU A 43 11.57 18.80 -2.55
CA GLU A 43 11.93 17.45 -3.01
C GLU A 43 12.75 16.68 -1.95
N ARG A 44 13.74 17.32 -1.32
CA ARG A 44 14.51 16.70 -0.21
C ARG A 44 13.62 16.34 0.97
N LEU A 45 12.67 17.21 1.31
CA LEU A 45 11.72 16.93 2.38
C LEU A 45 10.81 15.74 2.03
N ALA A 46 10.28 15.69 0.81
CA ALA A 46 9.48 14.59 0.33
C ALA A 46 10.28 13.27 0.34
N ALA A 47 11.53 13.29 -0.11
CA ALA A 47 12.42 12.13 -0.07
C ALA A 47 12.70 11.67 1.36
N ALA A 48 12.86 12.60 2.32
CA ALA A 48 13.06 12.26 3.73
C ALA A 48 11.83 11.58 4.35
N PHE A 49 10.63 12.06 4.04
CA PHE A 49 9.40 11.39 4.48
C PHE A 49 9.23 10.00 3.83
N GLU A 50 9.53 9.89 2.54
CA GLU A 50 9.49 8.60 1.84
C GLU A 50 10.49 7.60 2.42
N LEU A 51 11.73 8.04 2.69
CA LEU A 51 12.73 7.21 3.35
C LEU A 51 12.26 6.75 4.73
N GLY A 52 11.66 7.65 5.53
CA GLY A 52 11.11 7.31 6.84
C GLY A 52 10.02 6.24 6.75
N ARG A 53 9.10 6.38 5.81
CA ARG A 53 8.05 5.37 5.56
C ARG A 53 8.63 4.01 5.17
N ARG A 54 9.64 3.99 4.29
CA ARG A 54 10.31 2.72 3.87
C ARG A 54 11.02 2.05 5.03
N VAL A 55 11.77 2.82 5.83
CA VAL A 55 12.46 2.28 7.02
C VAL A 55 11.47 1.68 8.02
N GLU A 56 10.33 2.34 8.23
CA GLU A 56 9.29 1.84 9.12
C GLU A 56 8.64 0.56 8.56
N ALA A 57 8.35 0.54 7.26
CA ALA A 57 7.85 -0.66 6.58
C ALA A 57 8.86 -1.83 6.65
N GLU A 58 10.17 -1.57 6.45
CA GLU A 58 11.21 -2.61 6.57
C GLU A 58 11.31 -3.21 7.97
N ARG A 59 11.10 -2.43 9.02
CA ARG A 59 11.05 -2.94 10.41
C ARG A 59 9.89 -3.92 10.61
N PHE A 60 8.76 -3.65 9.96
CA PHE A 60 7.58 -4.51 10.03
C PHE A 60 7.77 -5.80 9.20
N VAL A 61 8.38 -5.72 8.02
CA VAL A 61 8.69 -6.87 7.15
C VAL A 61 9.54 -7.93 7.88
N ARG A 62 10.39 -7.52 8.80
CA ARG A 62 11.29 -8.45 9.51
C ARG A 62 10.69 -9.11 10.75
N ALA A 63 9.52 -8.70 11.22
CA ALA A 63 9.11 -9.01 12.57
C ALA A 63 7.84 -9.88 12.72
N GLN A 64 6.77 -9.67 11.98
CA GLN A 64 5.48 -10.28 12.27
C GLN A 64 4.79 -10.89 11.03
N PRO A 65 4.16 -12.08 11.17
CA PRO A 65 3.21 -12.58 10.18
C PRO A 65 2.03 -11.63 10.03
N LEU A 66 1.47 -11.53 8.82
CA LEU A 66 0.18 -10.89 8.61
C LEU A 66 -0.91 -11.96 8.69
N SER A 67 -1.83 -11.81 9.63
CA SER A 67 -2.88 -12.79 9.94
C SER A 67 -4.30 -12.20 9.87
N SER A 68 -4.40 -10.91 9.59
CA SER A 68 -5.67 -10.20 9.48
C SER A 68 -5.61 -9.04 8.50
N PRO A 69 -6.76 -8.59 7.96
CA PRO A 69 -6.83 -7.39 7.12
C PRO A 69 -6.38 -6.12 7.86
N GLN A 70 -6.61 -6.05 9.17
CA GLN A 70 -6.15 -4.94 9.99
C GLN A 70 -4.63 -4.84 10.00
N GLU A 71 -3.92 -5.96 10.19
CA GLU A 71 -2.46 -5.99 10.16
C GLU A 71 -1.90 -5.60 8.79
N VAL A 72 -2.59 -5.99 7.69
CA VAL A 72 -2.25 -5.52 6.34
C VAL A 72 -2.40 -4.00 6.23
N TYR A 73 -3.50 -3.46 6.75
CA TYR A 73 -3.69 -2.01 6.77
C TYR A 73 -2.59 -1.30 7.56
N GLU A 74 -2.30 -1.76 8.78
CA GLU A 74 -1.26 -1.18 9.64
C GLU A 74 0.12 -1.25 8.99
N PHE A 75 0.43 -2.35 8.35
CA PHE A 75 1.67 -2.56 7.61
C PHE A 75 1.83 -1.58 6.43
N LEU A 76 0.76 -1.37 5.65
CA LEU A 76 0.80 -0.52 4.45
C LEU A 76 0.53 0.97 4.73
N ALA A 77 -0.17 1.30 5.81
CA ALA A 77 -0.60 2.67 6.11
C ALA A 77 0.56 3.69 6.10
N PRO A 78 1.77 3.40 6.62
CA PRO A 78 2.88 4.35 6.58
C PRO A 78 3.30 4.74 5.15
N THR A 79 3.17 3.83 4.20
CA THR A 79 3.62 4.02 2.81
C THR A 79 2.51 4.44 1.86
N MET A 80 1.26 4.11 2.17
CA MET A 80 0.13 4.32 1.26
C MET A 80 -0.82 5.44 1.70
N ARG A 81 -0.87 5.74 3.00
CA ARG A 81 -1.74 6.80 3.52
C ARG A 81 -1.42 8.17 2.90
N GLY A 82 -2.45 8.83 2.39
CA GLY A 82 -2.34 10.17 1.82
C GLY A 82 -1.70 10.24 0.43
N ARG A 83 -1.52 9.12 -0.25
CA ARG A 83 -1.17 9.15 -1.68
C ARG A 83 -2.32 9.78 -2.46
N MET A 84 -1.98 10.76 -3.31
CA MET A 84 -2.92 11.49 -4.15
C MET A 84 -3.32 10.71 -5.41
N ARG A 85 -2.63 9.63 -5.68
CA ARG A 85 -2.92 8.72 -6.79
C ARG A 85 -3.24 7.34 -6.23
N GLU A 86 -4.18 6.70 -6.86
CA GLU A 86 -4.47 5.31 -6.59
C GLU A 86 -3.24 4.45 -6.91
N THR A 87 -2.83 3.63 -5.96
CA THR A 87 -1.63 2.82 -6.07
C THR A 87 -1.99 1.39 -5.69
N PHE A 88 -1.81 0.47 -6.62
CA PHE A 88 -2.02 -0.95 -6.39
C PHE A 88 -0.70 -1.63 -6.07
N VAL A 89 -0.68 -2.36 -4.96
CA VAL A 89 0.47 -3.13 -4.50
C VAL A 89 0.11 -4.59 -4.27
N VAL A 90 1.11 -5.44 -4.37
CA VAL A 90 1.04 -6.84 -3.94
C VAL A 90 2.05 -7.08 -2.83
N ILE A 91 1.58 -7.65 -1.73
CA ILE A 91 2.43 -8.13 -0.65
C ILE A 91 2.74 -9.59 -0.91
N LEU A 92 4.02 -9.92 -0.97
CA LEU A 92 4.53 -11.28 -1.13
C LEU A 92 4.73 -11.89 0.25
N LEU A 93 4.21 -13.09 0.47
CA LEU A 93 4.23 -13.76 1.78
C LEU A 93 4.98 -15.10 1.70
N ASP A 94 5.75 -15.41 2.76
CA ASP A 94 6.30 -16.74 2.97
C ASP A 94 5.23 -17.73 3.49
N GLY A 95 5.60 -19.00 3.69
CA GLY A 95 4.70 -20.04 4.20
C GLY A 95 4.20 -19.83 5.63
N ARG A 96 4.70 -18.81 6.33
CA ARG A 96 4.23 -18.39 7.66
C ARG A 96 3.52 -17.03 7.61
N HIS A 97 3.08 -16.61 6.43
CA HIS A 97 2.45 -15.32 6.15
C HIS A 97 3.31 -14.09 6.52
N ARG A 98 4.62 -14.23 6.60
CA ARG A 98 5.51 -13.08 6.83
C ARG A 98 5.77 -12.39 5.49
N PRO A 99 5.65 -11.06 5.45
CA PRO A 99 6.01 -10.31 4.25
C PRO A 99 7.48 -10.56 3.86
N ILE A 100 7.71 -10.93 2.61
CA ILE A 100 9.04 -11.06 2.00
C ILE A 100 9.31 -9.99 0.96
N GLY A 101 8.27 -9.24 0.56
CA GLY A 101 8.37 -8.10 -0.35
C GLY A 101 7.03 -7.41 -0.52
N VAL A 102 7.09 -6.17 -0.97
CA VAL A 102 5.93 -5.38 -1.41
C VAL A 102 6.26 -4.77 -2.76
N GLU A 103 5.49 -5.13 -3.77
CA GLU A 103 5.70 -4.68 -5.14
C GLU A 103 4.57 -3.78 -5.59
N ARG A 104 4.93 -2.67 -6.22
CA ARG A 104 3.96 -1.76 -6.82
C ARG A 104 3.65 -2.21 -8.24
N VAL A 105 2.39 -2.58 -8.47
CA VAL A 105 1.90 -3.06 -9.76
C VAL A 105 1.44 -1.92 -10.65
N SER A 106 0.71 -0.95 -10.10
CA SER A 106 0.23 0.20 -10.86
C SER A 106 0.12 1.46 -10.01
N GLU A 107 0.13 2.61 -10.68
CA GLU A 107 -0.10 3.93 -10.09
C GLU A 107 -0.92 4.78 -11.08
N GLY A 108 -2.03 5.36 -10.63
CA GLY A 108 -2.99 6.10 -11.42
C GLY A 108 -4.39 5.53 -11.25
N THR A 109 -5.29 5.81 -12.17
CA THR A 109 -6.65 5.24 -12.15
C THR A 109 -6.56 3.73 -12.32
N LEU A 110 -7.09 2.96 -11.36
CA LEU A 110 -7.18 1.51 -11.49
C LEU A 110 -8.17 1.18 -12.62
N THR A 111 -7.63 0.69 -13.71
CA THR A 111 -8.43 0.05 -14.75
C THR A 111 -8.05 -1.42 -14.81
N SER A 112 -9.01 -2.25 -15.16
CA SER A 112 -8.79 -3.70 -15.30
C SER A 112 -7.68 -4.05 -16.31
N SER A 113 -7.30 -3.12 -17.18
CA SER A 113 -6.18 -3.23 -18.12
C SER A 113 -4.81 -2.97 -17.47
N LEU A 114 -4.73 -2.19 -16.40
CA LEU A 114 -3.48 -1.82 -15.74
C LEU A 114 -3.02 -2.86 -14.71
N VAL A 115 -3.96 -3.55 -14.06
CA VAL A 115 -3.65 -4.61 -13.08
C VAL A 115 -3.75 -5.98 -13.77
N HIS A 116 -2.76 -6.30 -14.57
CA HIS A 116 -2.71 -7.58 -15.28
C HIS A 116 -2.16 -8.69 -14.37
N PRO A 117 -2.72 -9.93 -14.38
CA PRO A 117 -2.21 -11.05 -13.58
C PRO A 117 -0.71 -11.28 -13.73
N ARG A 118 -0.16 -11.14 -14.95
CA ARG A 118 1.28 -11.26 -15.20
C ARG A 118 2.10 -10.33 -14.33
N GLU A 119 1.70 -9.06 -14.19
CA GLU A 119 2.44 -8.05 -13.42
C GLU A 119 2.34 -8.31 -11.90
N VAL A 120 1.20 -8.87 -11.46
CA VAL A 120 0.97 -9.23 -10.04
C VAL A 120 1.75 -10.47 -9.66
N PHE A 121 1.77 -11.50 -10.52
CA PHE A 121 2.33 -12.80 -10.16
C PHE A 121 3.80 -12.98 -10.56
N ALA A 122 4.35 -12.18 -11.49
CA ALA A 122 5.77 -12.27 -11.83
C ALA A 122 6.66 -12.11 -10.60
N PRO A 123 6.56 -11.04 -9.79
CA PRO A 123 7.38 -10.90 -8.60
C PRO A 123 7.09 -11.97 -7.53
N ALA A 124 5.86 -12.48 -7.45
CA ALA A 124 5.51 -13.56 -6.54
C ALA A 124 6.21 -14.88 -6.88
N LEU A 125 6.27 -15.21 -8.18
CA LEU A 125 6.96 -16.41 -8.66
C LEU A 125 8.49 -16.27 -8.55
N GLU A 126 9.04 -15.10 -8.89
CA GLU A 126 10.48 -14.81 -8.73
C GLU A 126 10.90 -14.85 -7.26
N GLY A 127 10.11 -14.25 -6.37
CA GLY A 127 10.32 -14.22 -4.93
C GLY A 127 9.97 -15.53 -4.22
N ARG A 128 9.45 -16.54 -4.95
CA ARG A 128 8.97 -17.81 -4.37
C ARG A 128 7.97 -17.60 -3.24
N ALA A 129 7.07 -16.65 -3.40
CA ALA A 129 6.02 -16.38 -2.44
C ALA A 129 5.09 -17.60 -2.30
N ALA A 130 4.75 -17.95 -1.06
CA ALA A 130 3.78 -19.02 -0.77
C ALA A 130 2.34 -18.53 -0.93
N ALA A 131 2.10 -17.23 -0.75
CA ALA A 131 0.81 -16.56 -0.94
C ALA A 131 1.03 -15.07 -1.21
N ILE A 132 -0.03 -14.39 -1.63
CA ILE A 132 -0.02 -12.94 -1.81
C ILE A 132 -1.24 -12.29 -1.16
N VAL A 133 -1.09 -11.01 -0.79
CA VAL A 133 -2.20 -10.11 -0.46
C VAL A 133 -2.18 -8.93 -1.42
N LEU A 134 -3.34 -8.59 -1.93
CA LEU A 134 -3.54 -7.42 -2.78
C LEU A 134 -3.94 -6.24 -1.91
N ALA A 135 -3.50 -5.05 -2.27
CA ALA A 135 -3.97 -3.84 -1.64
C ALA A 135 -3.90 -2.64 -2.57
N HIS A 136 -4.81 -1.68 -2.38
CA HIS A 136 -4.74 -0.38 -3.03
C HIS A 136 -5.34 0.70 -2.12
N ASN A 137 -4.95 1.94 -2.35
CA ASN A 137 -5.53 3.08 -1.66
C ASN A 137 -6.54 3.81 -2.53
N HIS A 138 -7.58 4.33 -1.91
CA HIS A 138 -8.47 5.31 -2.52
C HIS A 138 -8.06 6.73 -2.14
N PRO A 139 -7.68 7.58 -3.10
CA PRO A 139 -7.34 8.98 -2.83
C PRO A 139 -8.48 9.80 -2.24
N SER A 140 -9.73 9.40 -2.49
CA SER A 140 -10.93 9.99 -1.87
C SER A 140 -10.96 9.86 -0.35
N GLY A 141 -10.26 8.84 0.17
CA GLY A 141 -10.27 8.47 1.59
C GLY A 141 -11.39 7.49 1.97
N ASP A 142 -12.32 7.20 1.08
CA ASP A 142 -13.33 6.17 1.25
C ASP A 142 -12.73 4.79 0.96
N ALA A 143 -12.95 3.83 1.84
CA ALA A 143 -12.46 2.46 1.69
C ALA A 143 -13.49 1.51 1.04
N GLU A 144 -14.63 2.02 0.55
CA GLU A 144 -15.63 1.19 -0.11
C GLU A 144 -15.12 0.68 -1.46
N PRO A 145 -15.06 -0.66 -1.67
CA PRO A 145 -14.59 -1.24 -2.91
C PRO A 145 -15.54 -0.94 -4.09
N SER A 146 -15.00 -0.57 -5.23
CA SER A 146 -15.74 -0.40 -6.47
C SER A 146 -16.08 -1.75 -7.13
N LEU A 147 -16.99 -1.73 -8.10
CA LEU A 147 -17.30 -2.90 -8.93
C LEU A 147 -16.05 -3.39 -9.68
N GLU A 148 -15.21 -2.47 -10.10
CA GLU A 148 -13.95 -2.77 -10.81
C GLU A 148 -12.95 -3.49 -9.89
N ASP A 149 -12.87 -3.10 -8.62
CA ASP A 149 -12.05 -3.80 -7.61
C ASP A 149 -12.49 -5.26 -7.44
N HIS A 150 -13.80 -5.49 -7.40
CA HIS A 150 -14.34 -6.85 -7.35
C HIS A 150 -14.00 -7.68 -8.59
N GLU A 151 -14.06 -7.09 -9.79
CA GLU A 151 -13.71 -7.77 -11.05
C GLU A 151 -12.22 -8.10 -11.13
N VAL A 152 -11.35 -7.14 -10.82
CA VAL A 152 -9.91 -7.32 -10.75
C VAL A 152 -9.56 -8.43 -9.74
N THR A 153 -10.13 -8.37 -8.56
CA THR A 153 -9.90 -9.36 -7.50
C THR A 153 -10.29 -10.76 -7.94
N ARG A 154 -11.48 -10.91 -8.53
CA ARG A 154 -11.96 -12.22 -9.03
C ARG A 154 -11.01 -12.81 -10.06
N ARG A 155 -10.51 -11.98 -10.99
CA ARG A 155 -9.54 -12.40 -12.00
C ARG A 155 -8.22 -12.83 -11.39
N LEU A 156 -7.70 -12.08 -10.41
CA LEU A 156 -6.44 -12.38 -9.75
C LEU A 156 -6.53 -13.63 -8.85
N VAL A 157 -7.63 -13.81 -8.14
CA VAL A 157 -7.87 -15.02 -7.33
C VAL A 157 -7.84 -16.27 -8.23
N ARG A 158 -8.53 -16.24 -9.37
CA ARG A 158 -8.50 -17.36 -10.33
C ARG A 158 -7.09 -17.63 -10.87
N ALA A 159 -6.35 -16.58 -11.19
CA ALA A 159 -4.98 -16.72 -11.66
C ALA A 159 -4.07 -17.31 -10.58
N GLY A 160 -4.21 -16.87 -9.33
CA GLY A 160 -3.45 -17.39 -8.20
C GLY A 160 -3.71 -18.88 -7.94
N GLN A 161 -4.96 -19.31 -8.06
CA GLN A 161 -5.33 -20.73 -7.95
C GLN A 161 -4.64 -21.59 -9.03
N LEU A 162 -4.57 -21.10 -10.26
CA LEU A 162 -3.90 -21.81 -11.35
C LEU A 162 -2.38 -21.88 -11.19
N LEU A 163 -1.79 -20.81 -10.60
CA LEU A 163 -0.34 -20.71 -10.40
C LEU A 163 0.13 -21.37 -9.10
N GLY A 164 -0.78 -21.83 -8.23
CA GLY A 164 -0.43 -22.35 -6.92
C GLY A 164 0.03 -21.29 -5.92
N VAL A 165 -0.24 -20.00 -6.20
CA VAL A 165 0.05 -18.86 -5.32
C VAL A 165 -1.27 -18.20 -4.92
N PRO A 166 -1.91 -18.61 -3.84
CA PRO A 166 -3.22 -18.11 -3.45
C PRO A 166 -3.19 -16.62 -3.10
N VAL A 167 -4.26 -15.93 -3.48
CA VAL A 167 -4.57 -14.58 -3.01
C VAL A 167 -5.31 -14.72 -1.68
N LEU A 168 -4.70 -14.29 -0.58
CA LEU A 168 -5.31 -14.40 0.74
C LEU A 168 -6.41 -13.36 0.95
N ASP A 169 -6.19 -12.12 0.51
CA ASP A 169 -7.15 -11.04 0.63
C ASP A 169 -6.87 -9.93 -0.40
N HIS A 170 -7.80 -9.00 -0.49
CA HIS A 170 -7.63 -7.71 -1.15
C HIS A 170 -8.15 -6.62 -0.21
N VAL A 171 -7.25 -5.76 0.26
CA VAL A 171 -7.55 -4.71 1.24
C VAL A 171 -7.55 -3.35 0.55
N VAL A 172 -8.66 -2.65 0.64
CA VAL A 172 -8.81 -1.26 0.18
C VAL A 172 -8.51 -0.32 1.32
N LEU A 173 -7.58 0.61 1.11
CA LEU A 173 -7.14 1.56 2.12
C LEU A 173 -7.78 2.93 1.90
N GLY A 174 -8.55 3.39 2.87
CA GLY A 174 -9.08 4.74 2.97
C GLY A 174 -8.29 5.62 3.93
N LEU A 175 -8.84 6.77 4.27
CA LEU A 175 -8.27 7.69 5.24
C LEU A 175 -8.66 7.31 6.67
N GLY A 176 -7.86 6.44 7.30
CA GLY A 176 -8.13 5.95 8.65
C GLY A 176 -9.14 4.79 8.72
N ALA A 177 -9.53 4.26 7.56
CA ALA A 177 -10.42 3.11 7.39
C ALA A 177 -9.84 2.14 6.37
N TRP A 178 -10.31 0.91 6.39
CA TRP A 178 -9.97 -0.12 5.41
C TRP A 178 -11.16 -1.07 5.21
N THR A 179 -11.18 -1.75 4.08
CA THR A 179 -12.16 -2.80 3.77
C THR A 179 -11.45 -4.02 3.21
N SER A 180 -11.76 -5.19 3.75
CA SER A 180 -11.35 -6.49 3.19
C SER A 180 -12.41 -6.99 2.22
N LEU A 181 -12.02 -7.26 0.98
CA LEU A 181 -12.92 -7.88 0.01
C LEU A 181 -13.21 -9.34 0.36
N ARG A 182 -12.33 -10.01 1.09
CA ARG A 182 -12.60 -11.36 1.57
C ARG A 182 -13.74 -11.38 2.59
N GLU A 183 -13.73 -10.45 3.55
CA GLU A 183 -14.77 -10.34 4.57
C GLU A 183 -16.10 -9.83 3.97
N ALA A 184 -16.03 -8.85 3.07
CA ALA A 184 -17.21 -8.25 2.44
C ALA A 184 -17.87 -9.15 1.38
N SER A 185 -17.10 -10.02 0.70
CA SER A 185 -17.53 -10.77 -0.48
C SER A 185 -17.47 -12.27 -0.24
N GLY A 186 -18.23 -12.81 0.70
CA GLY A 186 -18.20 -14.21 1.08
C GLY A 186 -18.22 -15.17 -0.12
N GLY A 187 -17.13 -15.88 -0.37
CA GLY A 187 -16.99 -16.86 -1.45
C GLY A 187 -16.13 -16.42 -2.65
N LEU A 188 -15.71 -15.16 -2.74
CA LEU A 188 -14.87 -14.69 -3.85
C LEU A 188 -13.48 -15.37 -3.89
N PHE A 189 -12.90 -15.61 -2.74
CA PHE A 189 -11.51 -16.07 -2.62
C PHE A 189 -11.33 -17.59 -2.63
N GLY A 190 -12.33 -18.37 -2.29
CA GLY A 190 -12.27 -19.84 -2.23
C GLY A 190 -11.11 -20.36 -1.36
N GLY A 191 -11.29 -21.42 -0.61
CA GLY A 191 -10.20 -22.06 0.13
C GLY A 191 -9.75 -21.35 1.40
N ARG A 192 -8.53 -21.69 1.88
CA ARG A 192 -7.96 -21.22 3.15
C ARG A 192 -7.77 -19.70 3.13
N GLY A 193 -8.25 -19.06 4.19
CA GLY A 193 -8.04 -17.65 4.46
C GLY A 193 -6.73 -17.38 5.20
N TRP A 194 -6.80 -16.51 6.19
CA TRP A 194 -5.71 -16.13 7.07
C TRP A 194 -5.27 -17.25 8.03
N GLU A 195 -5.99 -18.38 8.07
CA GLU A 195 -5.63 -19.53 8.91
C GLU A 195 -4.26 -20.04 8.51
N HIS A 196 -3.37 -20.13 9.48
CA HIS A 196 -2.04 -20.71 9.31
C HIS A 196 -2.23 -22.16 8.94
N GLY A 197 -1.72 -22.60 7.80
CA GLY A 197 -1.66 -24.02 7.49
C GLY A 197 -0.90 -24.71 8.61
N GLU A 198 -1.58 -25.56 9.38
CA GLU A 198 -0.89 -26.53 10.21
C GLU A 198 0.05 -27.28 9.28
N ALA A 199 1.35 -27.20 9.58
CA ALA A 199 2.37 -27.95 8.86
C ALA A 199 2.09 -29.42 9.11
N GLY A 200 1.56 -30.12 8.09
CA GLY A 200 1.55 -31.57 8.04
C GLY A 200 2.92 -32.10 7.62
#